data_53d86763ead6e2bd84f44af799917aee
#
_entry.id   53d86763ead6e2bd84f44af799917aee
#
_cell.length_a   1.000
_cell.length_b   1.000
_cell.length_c   1.000
_cell.angle_alpha   90.00
_cell.angle_beta   90.00
_cell.angle_gamma   90.00
#
_symmetry.space_group_name_H-M   'P 1'
#
loop_
_entity.id
_entity.type
_entity.pdbx_description
1 polymer ?
#
loop_
_entity_poly.entity_id
_entity_poly.type
_entity_poly.pdbx_seq_one_letter_code
_entity_poly.pdbx_strand_id
1 'polypeptide(L)'
;MPDSLKPSNRRSRWAAFGPGLLFAGAAIGVSHLVQSTRGGAEFGMSAALVVVVSCLIKWPAFRFGPLYASATGNSLLDGYRRQGRGTLVIFGLVTLAVCFTTLAAVTVVTAGLLLNLLPGLKTWVGSLGLPGEGGLDVIWVSGGLLGLVGLGLLTGGYRLLERVMKVVMPVLALCTVVSAGLAISRIAPESWTAMPPVEESSARSLLAAIIGWMPAPIDIAVWSSLWTLAKVRSTGRRSSVRSVVLDFDAGYLSTLVLAVGFVILGASVMHGSGIEFSNQAPEFGRQIVDLYAAQLGEWTRPMIAVAAFLAMLSTTVTVADGFPRATAALVASFFGPVRPTRETRVDGMIPRIMQEVIDRSLTSEPDGENEPAPGAGSESERGSEGGILAYWISFLGIAAGAIWILVKVVPADFKRLIDLVTITSFLVAPVLVFFNHRCVTGPEMPSSLRPNLMWRTWSWICFAATLGLALVYLTLLVVD
;
A
#
# COMPACT_ATOMS: atom_id res chain seq x y z
N MET A 1 -39.46 -23.61 24.84
CA MET A 1 -39.23 -22.85 23.59
C MET A 1 -38.26 -21.73 23.91
N PRO A 2 -37.02 -21.75 23.49
CA PRO A 2 -36.15 -20.60 23.56
C PRO A 2 -36.15 -19.87 22.23
N ASP A 3 -36.57 -18.65 22.32
CA ASP A 3 -36.61 -17.60 21.32
C ASP A 3 -35.18 -17.12 20.91
N SER A 4 -35.09 -16.68 19.67
CA SER A 4 -34.09 -15.72 19.17
C SER A 4 -32.83 -16.26 18.50
N LEU A 5 -33.01 -16.73 17.28
CA LEU A 5 -32.08 -16.43 16.20
C LEU A 5 -32.46 -15.07 15.62
N LYS A 6 -32.01 -13.97 16.25
CA LYS A 6 -32.05 -12.64 15.63
C LYS A 6 -31.06 -12.58 14.47
N PRO A 7 -31.47 -12.14 13.27
CA PRO A 7 -30.58 -12.01 12.14
C PRO A 7 -29.49 -10.99 12.45
N SER A 8 -28.22 -11.39 12.32
CA SER A 8 -27.05 -10.53 12.54
C SER A 8 -27.11 -9.30 11.61
N ASN A 9 -27.22 -8.17 12.26
CA ASN A 9 -27.37 -6.82 11.77
C ASN A 9 -26.45 -6.52 10.56
N ARG A 10 -27.02 -6.01 9.46
CA ARG A 10 -26.31 -5.52 8.26
C ARG A 10 -25.12 -4.59 8.58
N ARG A 11 -25.17 -3.85 9.68
CA ARG A 11 -24.07 -3.02 10.19
C ARG A 11 -22.80 -3.82 10.56
N SER A 12 -22.91 -5.10 10.86
CA SER A 12 -21.78 -5.98 11.19
C SER A 12 -20.92 -6.34 9.95
N ARG A 13 -21.52 -6.44 8.77
CA ARG A 13 -20.79 -6.81 7.52
C ARG A 13 -19.85 -5.70 7.05
N TRP A 14 -20.27 -4.44 7.09
CA TRP A 14 -19.45 -3.28 6.71
C TRP A 14 -18.33 -2.98 7.73
N ALA A 15 -18.49 -3.41 8.98
CA ALA A 15 -17.43 -3.30 9.98
C ALA A 15 -16.26 -4.27 9.74
N ALA A 16 -16.46 -5.32 8.95
CA ALA A 16 -15.40 -6.27 8.57
C ALA A 16 -14.41 -5.66 7.57
N PHE A 17 -14.87 -4.77 6.68
CA PHE A 17 -14.02 -4.12 5.68
C PHE A 17 -13.11 -3.05 6.31
N GLY A 18 -11.82 -3.14 6.07
CA GLY A 18 -10.85 -2.16 6.57
C GLY A 18 -9.45 -2.35 5.99
N PRO A 19 -8.67 -3.37 6.41
CA PRO A 19 -7.30 -3.56 5.91
C PRO A 19 -7.20 -3.77 4.40
N GLY A 20 -8.18 -4.47 3.77
CA GLY A 20 -8.26 -4.61 2.31
C GLY A 20 -8.53 -3.28 1.60
N LEU A 21 -9.35 -2.42 2.19
CA LEU A 21 -9.60 -1.08 1.67
C LEU A 21 -8.36 -0.17 1.80
N LEU A 22 -7.60 -0.31 2.90
CA LEU A 22 -6.34 0.41 3.08
C LEU A 22 -5.28 -0.07 2.08
N PHE A 23 -5.23 -1.38 1.83
CA PHE A 23 -4.41 -1.93 0.76
C PHE A 23 -4.77 -1.30 -0.58
N ALA A 24 -6.06 -1.28 -0.96
CA ALA A 24 -6.51 -0.66 -2.20
C ALA A 24 -6.16 0.84 -2.25
N GLY A 25 -6.36 1.58 -1.16
CA GLY A 25 -5.99 2.99 -1.07
C GLY A 25 -4.49 3.26 -1.20
N ALA A 26 -3.65 2.36 -0.68
CA ALA A 26 -2.19 2.43 -0.85
C ALA A 26 -1.76 2.03 -2.27
N ALA A 27 -2.43 1.07 -2.88
CA ALA A 27 -2.10 0.55 -4.20
C ALA A 27 -2.57 1.48 -5.33
N ILE A 28 -3.79 2.05 -5.23
CA ILE A 28 -4.38 2.87 -6.30
C ILE A 28 -3.86 4.31 -6.20
N GLY A 29 -2.65 4.51 -6.64
CA GLY A 29 -1.96 5.79 -6.67
C GLY A 29 -1.14 5.92 -7.95
N VAL A 30 0.14 6.21 -7.82
CA VAL A 30 1.08 6.34 -8.94
C VAL A 30 1.11 5.09 -9.83
N SER A 31 1.01 3.88 -9.24
CA SER A 31 0.98 2.63 -10.01
C SER A 31 -0.17 2.59 -11.03
N HIS A 32 -1.34 3.05 -10.64
CA HIS A 32 -2.55 3.02 -11.47
C HIS A 32 -2.66 4.27 -12.34
N LEU A 33 -2.72 5.45 -11.72
CA LEU A 33 -2.88 6.72 -12.44
C LEU A 33 -1.70 7.03 -13.38
N VAL A 34 -0.47 6.68 -12.99
CA VAL A 34 0.72 7.01 -13.79
C VAL A 34 1.13 5.82 -14.64
N GLN A 35 1.53 4.71 -14.02
CA GLN A 35 2.18 3.61 -14.76
C GLN A 35 1.20 2.83 -15.65
N SER A 36 -0.04 2.54 -15.18
CA SER A 36 -1.02 1.86 -16.04
C SER A 36 -1.43 2.74 -17.23
N THR A 37 -1.66 4.04 -17.00
CA THR A 37 -2.05 4.96 -18.08
C THR A 37 -0.92 5.15 -19.08
N ARG A 38 0.33 5.31 -18.61
CA ARG A 38 1.52 5.36 -19.49
C ARG A 38 1.68 4.05 -20.28
N GLY A 39 1.50 2.90 -19.61
CA GLY A 39 1.55 1.61 -20.29
C GLY A 39 0.52 1.50 -21.42
N GLY A 40 -0.72 1.94 -21.17
CA GLY A 40 -1.77 2.01 -22.20
C GLY A 40 -1.43 2.95 -23.35
N ALA A 41 -0.87 4.12 -23.05
CA ALA A 41 -0.44 5.09 -24.07
C ALA A 41 0.70 4.58 -24.96
N GLU A 42 1.70 3.94 -24.34
CA GLU A 42 2.92 3.47 -25.02
C GLU A 42 2.69 2.11 -25.73
N PHE A 43 2.07 1.15 -25.05
CA PHE A 43 1.97 -0.26 -25.48
C PHE A 43 0.57 -0.67 -25.91
N GLY A 44 -0.40 0.24 -25.92
CA GLY A 44 -1.78 -0.09 -26.23
C GLY A 44 -2.34 -1.14 -25.24
N MET A 45 -3.18 -2.04 -25.76
CA MET A 45 -3.85 -3.06 -24.94
C MET A 45 -2.94 -4.20 -24.45
N SER A 46 -1.74 -4.37 -25.02
CA SER A 46 -0.78 -5.33 -24.48
C SER A 46 -0.35 -5.00 -23.05
N ALA A 47 -0.34 -3.72 -22.67
CA ALA A 47 -0.11 -3.30 -21.29
C ALA A 47 -1.14 -3.90 -20.31
N ALA A 48 -2.40 -4.10 -20.74
CA ALA A 48 -3.41 -4.75 -19.91
C ALA A 48 -3.05 -6.19 -19.59
N LEU A 49 -2.48 -6.93 -20.54
CA LEU A 49 -2.00 -8.29 -20.30
C LEU A 49 -0.84 -8.28 -19.28
N VAL A 50 0.12 -7.37 -19.42
CA VAL A 50 1.25 -7.22 -18.49
C VAL A 50 0.74 -6.91 -17.07
N VAL A 51 -0.22 -6.00 -16.95
CA VAL A 51 -0.85 -5.64 -15.66
C VAL A 51 -1.57 -6.82 -15.03
N VAL A 52 -2.44 -7.51 -15.79
CA VAL A 52 -3.20 -8.67 -15.30
C VAL A 52 -2.27 -9.78 -14.85
N VAL A 53 -1.29 -10.15 -15.66
CA VAL A 53 -0.31 -11.22 -15.34
C VAL A 53 0.51 -10.83 -14.10
N SER A 54 0.98 -9.58 -14.00
CA SER A 54 1.75 -9.10 -12.86
C SER A 54 0.93 -9.16 -11.56
N CYS A 55 -0.33 -8.73 -11.60
CA CYS A 55 -1.22 -8.79 -10.45
C CYS A 55 -1.52 -10.24 -10.06
N LEU A 56 -1.88 -11.10 -11.01
CA LEU A 56 -2.18 -12.50 -10.72
C LEU A 56 -0.98 -13.23 -10.13
N ILE A 57 0.21 -13.06 -10.71
CA ILE A 57 1.43 -13.69 -10.21
C ILE A 57 1.73 -13.26 -8.76
N LYS A 58 1.60 -11.98 -8.43
CA LYS A 58 1.98 -11.44 -7.12
C LYS A 58 0.90 -11.58 -6.04
N TRP A 59 -0.31 -12.00 -6.36
CA TRP A 59 -1.42 -12.11 -5.40
C TRP A 59 -1.06 -12.88 -4.12
N PRO A 60 -0.44 -14.08 -4.17
CA PRO A 60 -0.09 -14.81 -2.95
C PRO A 60 0.81 -14.00 -2.01
N ALA A 61 1.82 -13.32 -2.57
CA ALA A 61 2.79 -12.57 -1.78
C ALA A 61 2.16 -11.45 -0.95
N PHE A 62 1.16 -10.76 -1.49
CA PHE A 62 0.41 -9.73 -0.77
C PHE A 62 -0.58 -10.33 0.23
N ARG A 63 -1.30 -11.39 -0.16
CA ARG A 63 -2.30 -12.07 0.66
C ARG A 63 -1.73 -12.66 1.95
N PHE A 64 -0.45 -13.02 1.94
CA PHE A 64 0.21 -13.63 3.09
C PHE A 64 0.40 -12.65 4.26
N GLY A 65 0.44 -11.34 4.04
CA GLY A 65 0.51 -10.35 5.10
C GLY A 65 -0.68 -10.40 6.07
N PRO A 66 -1.91 -10.08 5.61
CA PRO A 66 -3.10 -10.14 6.45
C PRO A 66 -3.44 -11.57 6.93
N LEU A 67 -3.14 -12.60 6.13
CA LEU A 67 -3.29 -13.99 6.54
C LEU A 67 -2.43 -14.30 7.77
N TYR A 68 -1.13 -14.00 7.72
CA TYR A 68 -0.19 -14.24 8.82
C TYR A 68 -0.60 -13.47 10.07
N ALA A 69 -0.92 -12.18 9.92
CA ALA A 69 -1.29 -11.34 11.05
C ALA A 69 -2.58 -11.80 11.75
N SER A 70 -3.59 -12.21 10.98
CA SER A 70 -4.86 -12.68 11.54
C SER A 70 -4.76 -14.07 12.18
N ALA A 71 -3.92 -14.95 11.63
CA ALA A 71 -3.71 -16.31 12.13
C ALA A 71 -2.86 -16.33 13.40
N THR A 72 -1.72 -15.61 13.42
CA THR A 72 -0.73 -15.67 14.50
C THR A 72 -0.88 -14.57 15.56
N GLY A 73 -1.54 -13.45 15.20
CA GLY A 73 -1.58 -12.24 16.03
C GLY A 73 -0.27 -11.45 16.04
N ASN A 74 0.66 -11.75 15.14
CA ASN A 74 1.95 -11.11 14.96
C ASN A 74 2.07 -10.51 13.56
N SER A 75 2.94 -9.51 13.39
CA SER A 75 3.23 -8.92 12.08
C SER A 75 4.15 -9.80 11.24
N LEU A 76 4.24 -9.55 9.92
CA LEU A 76 5.26 -10.19 9.09
C LEU A 76 6.68 -9.89 9.59
N LEU A 77 6.94 -8.74 10.19
CA LEU A 77 8.25 -8.43 10.77
C LEU A 77 8.61 -9.31 11.96
N ASP A 78 7.62 -9.68 12.78
CA ASP A 78 7.82 -10.68 13.83
C ASP A 78 8.12 -12.06 13.20
N GLY A 79 7.49 -12.40 12.08
CA GLY A 79 7.81 -13.59 11.28
C GLY A 79 9.21 -13.55 10.68
N TYR A 80 9.63 -12.41 10.14
CA TYR A 80 11.00 -12.20 9.64
C TYR A 80 12.03 -12.35 10.75
N ARG A 81 11.74 -11.82 11.94
CA ARG A 81 12.59 -12.00 13.12
C ARG A 81 12.84 -13.46 13.44
N ARG A 82 11.85 -14.32 13.29
CA ARG A 82 11.94 -15.77 13.51
C ARG A 82 12.78 -16.49 12.45
N GLN A 83 12.80 -15.96 11.24
CA GLN A 83 13.70 -16.45 10.17
C GLN A 83 15.16 -16.05 10.42
N GLY A 84 15.42 -15.07 11.29
CA GLY A 84 16.74 -14.59 11.67
C GLY A 84 16.84 -13.06 11.65
N ARG A 85 17.83 -12.51 12.38
CA ARG A 85 18.08 -11.05 12.38
C ARG A 85 18.51 -10.52 11.01
N GLY A 86 19.19 -11.34 10.20
CA GLY A 86 19.61 -10.96 8.85
C GLY A 86 18.41 -10.62 7.93
N THR A 87 17.28 -11.31 8.08
CA THR A 87 16.05 -11.00 7.32
C THR A 87 15.52 -9.60 7.65
N LEU A 88 15.56 -9.19 8.92
CA LEU A 88 15.17 -7.84 9.33
C LEU A 88 16.15 -6.78 8.80
N VAL A 89 17.45 -7.07 8.77
CA VAL A 89 18.45 -6.16 8.17
C VAL A 89 18.18 -5.98 6.68
N ILE A 90 17.95 -7.07 5.95
CA ILE A 90 17.63 -7.01 4.51
C ILE A 90 16.35 -6.20 4.31
N PHE A 91 15.27 -6.46 5.06
CA PHE A 91 14.05 -5.67 4.97
C PHE A 91 14.30 -4.18 5.29
N GLY A 92 15.13 -3.88 6.29
CA GLY A 92 15.51 -2.51 6.63
C GLY A 92 16.24 -1.79 5.50
N LEU A 93 17.18 -2.48 4.84
CA LEU A 93 17.90 -1.94 3.67
C LEU A 93 16.96 -1.70 2.48
N VAL A 94 16.05 -2.66 2.21
CA VAL A 94 15.01 -2.50 1.18
C VAL A 94 14.13 -1.29 1.48
N THR A 95 13.64 -1.17 2.71
CA THR A 95 12.80 -0.04 3.14
C THR A 95 13.55 1.28 2.99
N LEU A 96 14.80 1.34 3.42
CA LEU A 96 15.64 2.54 3.30
C LEU A 96 15.86 2.95 1.84
N ALA A 97 16.03 1.97 0.94
CA ALA A 97 16.24 2.22 -0.49
C ALA A 97 15.02 2.86 -1.17
N VAL A 98 13.79 2.60 -0.69
CA VAL A 98 12.57 3.01 -1.38
C VAL A 98 11.72 4.05 -0.63
N CYS A 99 11.84 4.18 0.71
CA CYS A 99 10.91 4.98 1.51
C CYS A 99 10.90 6.47 1.14
N PHE A 100 12.07 7.08 0.94
CA PHE A 100 12.19 8.50 0.61
C PHE A 100 11.67 8.79 -0.80
N THR A 101 12.10 7.98 -1.77
CA THR A 101 11.72 8.14 -3.18
C THR A 101 10.24 7.86 -3.41
N THR A 102 9.69 6.83 -2.73
CA THR A 102 8.25 6.51 -2.81
C THR A 102 7.41 7.65 -2.23
N LEU A 103 7.74 8.15 -1.02
CA LEU A 103 6.98 9.25 -0.41
C LEU A 103 7.10 10.52 -1.27
N ALA A 104 8.29 10.83 -1.81
CA ALA A 104 8.48 11.94 -2.73
C ALA A 104 7.59 11.80 -3.97
N ALA A 105 7.62 10.64 -4.64
CA ALA A 105 6.87 10.38 -5.87
C ALA A 105 5.34 10.53 -5.66
N VAL A 106 4.77 9.93 -4.61
CA VAL A 106 3.32 10.04 -4.36
C VAL A 106 2.92 11.45 -3.95
N THR A 107 3.77 12.14 -3.18
CA THR A 107 3.48 13.51 -2.70
C THR A 107 3.51 14.52 -3.83
N VAL A 108 4.47 14.46 -4.75
CA VAL A 108 4.57 15.42 -5.85
C VAL A 108 3.43 15.28 -6.84
N VAL A 109 2.95 14.05 -7.11
CA VAL A 109 1.76 13.85 -7.96
C VAL A 109 0.53 14.43 -7.27
N THR A 110 0.38 14.20 -5.97
CA THR A 110 -0.74 14.76 -5.18
C THR A 110 -0.71 16.30 -5.18
N ALA A 111 0.48 16.89 -5.00
CA ALA A 111 0.66 18.34 -5.05
C ALA A 111 0.36 18.92 -6.45
N GLY A 112 0.78 18.22 -7.52
CA GLY A 112 0.46 18.60 -8.89
C GLY A 112 -1.05 18.62 -9.16
N LEU A 113 -1.77 17.59 -8.73
CA LEU A 113 -3.23 17.55 -8.83
C LEU A 113 -3.91 18.63 -7.98
N LEU A 114 -3.38 18.94 -6.79
CA LEU A 114 -3.89 20.02 -5.94
C LEU A 114 -3.73 21.39 -6.60
N LEU A 115 -2.58 21.66 -7.22
CA LEU A 115 -2.32 22.90 -7.96
C LEU A 115 -3.28 23.04 -9.16
N ASN A 116 -3.64 21.94 -9.83
CA ASN A 116 -4.63 21.95 -10.91
C ASN A 116 -6.04 22.19 -10.38
N LEU A 117 -6.38 21.64 -9.23
CA LEU A 117 -7.68 21.79 -8.60
C LEU A 117 -7.88 23.20 -8.04
N LEU A 118 -6.81 23.81 -7.52
CA LEU A 118 -6.80 25.14 -6.87
C LEU A 118 -5.74 26.04 -7.52
N PRO A 119 -6.00 26.60 -8.72
CA PRO A 119 -5.02 27.44 -9.43
C PRO A 119 -4.54 28.65 -8.61
N GLY A 120 -5.42 29.22 -7.76
CA GLY A 120 -5.08 30.33 -6.84
C GLY A 120 -4.00 29.97 -5.80
N LEU A 121 -3.78 28.69 -5.54
CA LEU A 121 -2.74 28.24 -4.60
C LEU A 121 -1.33 28.59 -5.11
N LYS A 122 -1.09 28.56 -6.40
CA LYS A 122 0.18 28.98 -7.02
C LYS A 122 0.43 30.48 -6.75
N THR A 123 -0.58 31.29 -6.97
CA THR A 123 -0.50 32.76 -6.70
C THR A 123 -0.28 33.03 -5.22
N TRP A 124 -0.95 32.28 -4.34
CA TRP A 124 -0.80 32.42 -2.90
C TRP A 124 0.61 32.05 -2.43
N VAL A 125 1.19 30.91 -2.92
CA VAL A 125 2.59 30.54 -2.64
C VAL A 125 3.56 31.64 -3.08
N GLY A 126 3.36 32.24 -4.25
CA GLY A 126 4.14 33.37 -4.73
C GLY A 126 4.01 34.61 -3.84
N SER A 127 2.81 34.87 -3.28
CA SER A 127 2.59 36.00 -2.36
C SER A 127 3.30 35.88 -1.01
N LEU A 128 3.71 34.67 -0.63
CA LEU A 128 4.55 34.41 0.56
C LEU A 128 6.04 34.70 0.32
N GLY A 129 6.42 35.18 -0.88
CA GLY A 129 7.81 35.42 -1.25
C GLY A 129 8.59 34.13 -1.51
N LEU A 130 7.90 33.00 -1.66
CA LEU A 130 8.52 31.71 -1.95
C LEU A 130 8.78 31.60 -3.45
N PRO A 131 9.98 31.17 -3.88
CA PRO A 131 10.28 31.00 -5.28
C PRO A 131 9.34 29.98 -5.93
N GLY A 132 8.69 30.37 -7.05
CA GLY A 132 7.76 29.52 -7.79
C GLY A 132 8.28 29.11 -9.18
N GLU A 133 9.42 29.65 -9.62
CA GLU A 133 10.02 29.35 -10.92
C GLU A 133 10.62 27.92 -10.95
N GLY A 134 10.62 27.30 -12.14
CA GLY A 134 11.21 25.96 -12.34
C GLY A 134 10.53 24.82 -11.57
N GLY A 135 9.26 24.98 -11.19
CA GLY A 135 8.51 23.93 -10.48
C GLY A 135 8.69 23.93 -8.95
N LEU A 136 9.30 24.98 -8.39
CA LEU A 136 9.47 25.09 -6.93
C LEU A 136 8.12 25.24 -6.19
N ASP A 137 7.08 25.76 -6.84
CA ASP A 137 5.72 25.85 -6.33
C ASP A 137 5.17 24.48 -5.91
N VAL A 138 5.39 23.43 -6.71
CA VAL A 138 4.96 22.07 -6.39
C VAL A 138 5.70 21.50 -5.18
N ILE A 139 6.95 21.90 -4.94
CA ILE A 139 7.74 21.44 -3.79
C ILE A 139 7.21 22.06 -2.51
N TRP A 140 6.89 23.36 -2.50
CA TRP A 140 6.29 24.02 -1.34
C TRP A 140 4.92 23.45 -0.98
N VAL A 141 4.10 23.20 -2.00
CA VAL A 141 2.79 22.53 -1.81
C VAL A 141 2.98 21.09 -1.29
N SER A 142 4.00 20.36 -1.77
CA SER A 142 4.33 19.03 -1.25
C SER A 142 4.71 19.07 0.24
N GLY A 143 5.51 20.02 0.65
CA GLY A 143 5.89 20.22 2.06
C GLY A 143 4.68 20.54 2.95
N GLY A 144 3.82 21.46 2.52
CA GLY A 144 2.56 21.78 3.20
C GLY A 144 1.62 20.58 3.30
N LEU A 145 1.52 19.79 2.24
CA LEU A 145 0.74 18.56 2.20
C LEU A 145 1.23 17.53 3.22
N LEU A 146 2.54 17.26 3.28
CA LEU A 146 3.13 16.34 4.26
C LEU A 146 2.91 16.85 5.69
N GLY A 147 3.00 18.15 5.93
CA GLY A 147 2.65 18.77 7.22
C GLY A 147 1.20 18.52 7.62
N LEU A 148 0.25 18.73 6.70
CA LEU A 148 -1.18 18.46 6.92
C LEU A 148 -1.47 16.97 7.14
N VAL A 149 -0.82 16.09 6.37
CA VAL A 149 -0.92 14.64 6.56
C VAL A 149 -0.39 14.25 7.94
N GLY A 150 0.76 14.77 8.36
CA GLY A 150 1.31 14.53 9.70
C GLY A 150 0.35 14.97 10.81
N LEU A 151 -0.24 16.15 10.71
CA LEU A 151 -1.26 16.63 11.65
C LEU A 151 -2.51 15.73 11.67
N GLY A 152 -2.97 15.30 10.50
CA GLY A 152 -4.09 14.36 10.39
C GLY A 152 -3.81 13.01 11.04
N LEU A 153 -2.59 12.48 10.88
CA LEU A 153 -2.16 11.23 11.51
C LEU A 153 -2.01 11.38 13.03
N LEU A 154 -1.59 12.56 13.51
CA LEU A 154 -1.52 12.86 14.95
C LEU A 154 -2.92 12.83 15.61
N THR A 155 -3.91 13.43 14.95
CA THR A 155 -5.25 13.62 15.54
C THR A 155 -6.22 12.46 15.29
N GLY A 156 -6.16 11.87 14.08
CA GLY A 156 -7.17 10.91 13.61
C GLY A 156 -6.69 9.47 13.50
N GLY A 157 -5.39 9.26 13.31
CA GLY A 157 -4.77 7.94 13.17
C GLY A 157 -5.50 7.03 12.18
N TYR A 158 -5.46 5.73 12.47
CA TYR A 158 -6.06 4.68 11.64
C TYR A 158 -7.56 4.89 11.33
N ARG A 159 -8.34 5.43 12.29
CA ARG A 159 -9.80 5.58 12.11
C ARG A 159 -10.17 6.63 11.06
N LEU A 160 -9.43 7.73 11.01
CA LEU A 160 -9.64 8.77 10.01
C LEU A 160 -9.29 8.22 8.62
N LEU A 161 -8.14 7.57 8.50
CA LEU A 161 -7.67 6.94 7.29
C LEU A 161 -8.71 5.95 6.73
N GLU A 162 -9.19 5.01 7.54
CA GLU A 162 -10.22 4.03 7.14
C GLU A 162 -11.52 4.71 6.69
N ARG A 163 -11.94 5.79 7.33
CA ARG A 163 -13.17 6.53 6.98
C ARG A 163 -13.06 7.20 5.63
N VAL A 164 -11.93 7.88 5.37
CA VAL A 164 -11.65 8.53 4.09
C VAL A 164 -11.64 7.50 2.96
N MET A 165 -10.96 6.36 3.15
CA MET A 165 -10.89 5.30 2.15
C MET A 165 -12.26 4.72 1.78
N LYS A 166 -13.16 4.57 2.75
CA LYS A 166 -14.52 4.05 2.52
C LYS A 166 -15.37 4.93 1.59
N VAL A 167 -15.01 6.20 1.44
CA VAL A 167 -15.72 7.14 0.55
C VAL A 167 -14.97 7.29 -0.78
N VAL A 168 -13.68 7.55 -0.73
CA VAL A 168 -12.87 7.90 -1.91
C VAL A 168 -12.75 6.71 -2.87
N MET A 169 -12.49 5.51 -2.35
CA MET A 169 -12.22 4.35 -3.20
C MET A 169 -13.42 3.91 -4.06
N PRO A 170 -14.66 3.81 -3.53
CA PRO A 170 -15.82 3.50 -4.37
C PRO A 170 -16.11 4.56 -5.43
N VAL A 171 -15.94 5.85 -5.12
CA VAL A 171 -16.15 6.93 -6.09
C VAL A 171 -15.15 6.83 -7.23
N LEU A 172 -13.86 6.69 -6.92
CA LEU A 172 -12.82 6.53 -7.93
C LEU A 172 -13.07 5.27 -8.78
N ALA A 173 -13.40 4.15 -8.12
CA ALA A 173 -13.68 2.90 -8.83
C ALA A 173 -14.84 3.05 -9.82
N LEU A 174 -15.93 3.67 -9.39
CA LEU A 174 -17.08 3.92 -10.27
C LEU A 174 -16.68 4.81 -11.46
N CYS A 175 -16.03 5.95 -11.21
CA CYS A 175 -15.60 6.85 -12.27
C CYS A 175 -14.66 6.15 -13.27
N THR A 176 -13.68 5.39 -12.79
CA THR A 176 -12.73 4.69 -13.66
C THR A 176 -13.41 3.60 -14.49
N VAL A 177 -14.28 2.78 -13.89
CA VAL A 177 -14.97 1.70 -14.62
C VAL A 177 -15.91 2.27 -15.67
N VAL A 178 -16.66 3.32 -15.34
CA VAL A 178 -17.56 3.98 -16.31
C VAL A 178 -16.75 4.62 -17.45
N SER A 179 -15.70 5.37 -17.13
CA SER A 179 -14.84 5.99 -18.15
C SER A 179 -14.19 4.98 -19.07
N ALA A 180 -13.62 3.90 -18.50
CA ALA A 180 -13.01 2.83 -19.28
C ALA A 180 -14.04 2.10 -20.17
N GLY A 181 -15.24 1.85 -19.65
CA GLY A 181 -16.33 1.25 -20.43
C GLY A 181 -16.74 2.09 -21.63
N LEU A 182 -16.81 3.43 -21.47
CA LEU A 182 -17.09 4.35 -22.57
C LEU A 182 -15.92 4.48 -23.55
N ALA A 183 -14.69 4.34 -23.05
CA ALA A 183 -13.47 4.47 -23.83
C ALA A 183 -13.19 3.25 -24.73
N ILE A 184 -13.65 2.06 -24.35
CA ILE A 184 -13.27 0.80 -24.99
C ILE A 184 -13.64 0.76 -26.49
N SER A 185 -14.75 1.38 -26.87
CA SER A 185 -15.20 1.49 -28.27
C SER A 185 -14.36 2.45 -29.12
N ARG A 186 -13.52 3.25 -28.49
CA ARG A 186 -12.65 4.24 -29.16
C ARG A 186 -11.22 3.75 -29.32
N ILE A 187 -10.89 2.57 -28.80
CA ILE A 187 -9.55 1.97 -28.95
C ILE A 187 -9.34 1.62 -30.42
N ALA A 188 -8.29 2.18 -31.00
CA ALA A 188 -7.92 1.91 -32.37
C ALA A 188 -7.57 0.42 -32.57
N PRO A 189 -7.94 -0.22 -33.70
CA PRO A 189 -7.70 -1.64 -33.96
C PRO A 189 -6.24 -2.06 -33.78
N GLU A 190 -5.30 -1.25 -34.21
CA GLU A 190 -3.85 -1.45 -34.06
C GLU A 190 -3.40 -1.51 -32.60
N SER A 191 -4.06 -0.81 -31.70
CA SER A 191 -3.77 -0.83 -30.25
C SER A 191 -4.02 -2.19 -29.62
N TRP A 192 -4.92 -3.02 -30.19
CA TRP A 192 -5.19 -4.37 -29.68
C TRP A 192 -4.09 -5.38 -30.01
N THR A 193 -3.33 -5.14 -31.07
CA THR A 193 -2.25 -6.00 -31.56
C THR A 193 -0.87 -5.43 -31.29
N ALA A 194 -0.79 -4.22 -30.72
CA ALA A 194 0.45 -3.57 -30.38
C ALA A 194 1.26 -4.45 -29.41
N MET A 195 2.56 -4.54 -29.62
CA MET A 195 3.49 -5.25 -28.75
C MET A 195 4.52 -4.26 -28.21
N PRO A 196 4.93 -4.38 -26.92
CA PRO A 196 5.99 -3.53 -26.39
C PRO A 196 7.28 -3.71 -27.21
N PRO A 197 7.92 -2.64 -27.66
CA PRO A 197 9.20 -2.71 -28.37
C PRO A 197 10.35 -3.01 -27.38
N VAL A 198 10.47 -4.27 -26.98
CA VAL A 198 11.41 -4.71 -25.92
C VAL A 198 12.89 -4.51 -26.29
N GLU A 199 13.19 -4.25 -27.55
CA GLU A 199 14.53 -3.84 -28.02
C GLU A 199 14.92 -2.46 -27.48
N GLU A 200 13.95 -1.57 -27.23
CA GLU A 200 14.17 -0.22 -26.71
C GLU A 200 14.36 -0.24 -25.20
N SER A 201 15.42 0.43 -24.71
CA SER A 201 15.71 0.52 -23.26
C SER A 201 14.61 1.28 -22.50
N SER A 202 13.98 2.29 -23.13
CA SER A 202 12.84 3.03 -22.59
C SER A 202 11.63 2.13 -22.33
N ALA A 203 11.28 1.27 -23.30
CA ALA A 203 10.18 0.32 -23.18
C ALA A 203 10.46 -0.74 -22.11
N ARG A 204 11.68 -1.28 -22.03
CA ARG A 204 12.10 -2.20 -20.98
C ARG A 204 11.99 -1.57 -19.59
N SER A 205 12.41 -0.31 -19.45
CA SER A 205 12.32 0.43 -18.17
C SER A 205 10.87 0.64 -17.75
N LEU A 206 9.98 1.01 -18.69
CA LEU A 206 8.56 1.18 -18.40
C LEU A 206 7.90 -0.17 -18.06
N LEU A 207 8.22 -1.26 -18.74
CA LEU A 207 7.74 -2.60 -18.40
C LEU A 207 8.18 -3.02 -17.00
N ALA A 208 9.45 -2.82 -16.65
CA ALA A 208 9.96 -3.12 -15.31
C ALA A 208 9.26 -2.26 -14.25
N ALA A 209 8.99 -0.98 -14.55
CA ALA A 209 8.27 -0.07 -13.68
C ALA A 209 6.81 -0.51 -13.45
N ILE A 210 6.10 -0.90 -14.52
CA ILE A 210 4.74 -1.46 -14.44
C ILE A 210 4.76 -2.75 -13.60
N ILE A 211 5.60 -3.72 -13.94
CA ILE A 211 5.69 -4.99 -13.22
C ILE A 211 6.07 -4.75 -11.74
N GLY A 212 6.93 -3.79 -11.45
CA GLY A 212 7.37 -3.47 -10.10
C GLY A 212 6.23 -3.07 -9.18
N TRP A 213 5.38 -2.16 -9.63
CA TRP A 213 4.31 -1.58 -8.81
C TRP A 213 2.91 -2.10 -9.12
N MET A 214 2.71 -3.08 -10.02
CA MET A 214 1.40 -3.67 -10.25
C MET A 214 1.13 -4.87 -9.34
N PRO A 215 0.05 -4.79 -8.50
CA PRO A 215 -0.80 -3.64 -8.23
C PRO A 215 -0.15 -2.63 -7.28
N ALA A 216 0.95 -3.01 -6.61
CA ALA A 216 1.67 -2.22 -5.63
C ALA A 216 3.09 -2.79 -5.40
N PRO A 217 4.01 -2.08 -4.73
CA PRO A 217 5.27 -2.65 -4.23
C PRO A 217 5.02 -3.70 -3.14
N ILE A 218 5.81 -4.78 -3.11
CA ILE A 218 5.57 -5.97 -2.25
C ILE A 218 5.67 -5.67 -0.76
N ASP A 219 6.40 -4.63 -0.34
CA ASP A 219 6.52 -4.21 1.06
C ASP A 219 5.17 -3.81 1.69
N ILE A 220 4.17 -3.42 0.89
CA ILE A 220 2.79 -3.20 1.35
C ILE A 220 2.18 -4.47 2.00
N ALA A 221 2.66 -5.67 1.70
CA ALA A 221 2.26 -6.88 2.43
C ALA A 221 2.59 -6.77 3.93
N VAL A 222 3.74 -6.17 4.27
CA VAL A 222 4.13 -5.89 5.66
C VAL A 222 3.18 -4.86 6.28
N TRP A 223 2.88 -3.78 5.58
CA TRP A 223 1.94 -2.76 6.06
C TRP A 223 0.54 -3.35 6.29
N SER A 224 0.06 -4.18 5.36
CA SER A 224 -1.23 -4.88 5.48
C SER A 224 -1.29 -5.77 6.72
N SER A 225 -0.18 -6.43 7.09
CA SER A 225 -0.07 -7.18 8.34
C SER A 225 -0.19 -6.27 9.57
N LEU A 226 0.49 -5.11 9.54
CA LEU A 226 0.47 -4.11 10.61
C LEU A 226 -0.89 -3.42 10.74
N TRP A 227 -1.55 -3.09 9.63
CA TRP A 227 -2.89 -2.52 9.62
C TRP A 227 -3.95 -3.51 10.14
N THR A 228 -3.79 -4.81 9.82
CA THR A 228 -4.65 -5.87 10.37
C THR A 228 -4.57 -5.88 11.90
N LEU A 229 -3.37 -5.78 12.47
CA LEU A 229 -3.18 -5.68 13.91
C LEU A 229 -3.67 -4.34 14.49
N ALA A 230 -3.47 -3.24 13.77
CA ALA A 230 -3.95 -1.91 14.17
C ALA A 230 -5.48 -1.87 14.26
N LYS A 231 -6.20 -2.52 13.31
CA LYS A 231 -7.66 -2.65 13.35
C LYS A 231 -8.11 -3.39 14.61
N VAL A 232 -7.48 -4.51 14.94
CA VAL A 232 -7.80 -5.27 16.17
C VAL A 232 -7.63 -4.39 17.41
N ARG A 233 -6.53 -3.63 17.49
CA ARG A 233 -6.27 -2.71 18.61
C ARG A 233 -7.30 -1.58 18.70
N SER A 234 -7.68 -0.99 17.56
CA SER A 234 -8.61 0.15 17.51
C SER A 234 -10.06 -0.24 17.80
N THR A 235 -10.47 -1.47 17.49
CA THR A 235 -11.86 -1.94 17.64
C THR A 235 -12.06 -2.83 18.86
N GLY A 236 -10.99 -3.35 19.47
CA GLY A 236 -11.04 -4.38 20.51
C GLY A 236 -11.58 -5.73 20.02
N ARG A 237 -11.91 -5.85 18.73
CA ARG A 237 -12.55 -7.05 18.15
C ARG A 237 -11.65 -7.70 17.12
N ARG A 238 -11.59 -9.03 17.16
CA ARG A 238 -10.88 -9.85 16.16
C ARG A 238 -11.87 -10.38 15.14
N SER A 239 -11.61 -10.13 13.87
CA SER A 239 -12.32 -10.78 12.76
C SER A 239 -11.79 -12.20 12.55
N SER A 240 -12.60 -13.09 11.96
CA SER A 240 -12.12 -14.41 11.57
C SER A 240 -11.06 -14.29 10.48
N VAL A 241 -10.11 -15.24 10.42
CA VAL A 241 -9.07 -15.28 9.39
C VAL A 241 -9.67 -15.25 7.98
N ARG A 242 -10.75 -16.02 7.77
CA ARG A 242 -11.49 -16.05 6.51
C ARG A 242 -12.03 -14.67 6.13
N SER A 243 -12.60 -13.94 7.07
CA SER A 243 -13.15 -12.60 6.83
C SER A 243 -12.06 -11.60 6.47
N VAL A 244 -10.90 -11.65 7.16
CA VAL A 244 -9.75 -10.77 6.88
C VAL A 244 -9.19 -11.02 5.50
N VAL A 245 -9.06 -12.29 5.12
CA VAL A 245 -8.54 -12.69 3.81
C VAL A 245 -9.51 -12.32 2.69
N LEU A 246 -10.82 -12.50 2.88
CA LEU A 246 -11.83 -12.09 1.90
C LEU A 246 -11.89 -10.57 1.72
N ASP A 247 -11.74 -9.79 2.80
CA ASP A 247 -11.62 -8.34 2.74
C ASP A 247 -10.40 -7.92 1.91
N PHE A 248 -9.27 -8.57 2.17
CA PHE A 248 -8.05 -8.34 1.39
C PHE A 248 -8.22 -8.72 -0.09
N ASP A 249 -8.72 -9.92 -0.38
CA ASP A 249 -8.90 -10.42 -1.75
C ASP A 249 -9.86 -9.51 -2.55
N ALA A 250 -10.92 -8.99 -1.92
CA ALA A 250 -11.82 -8.02 -2.54
C ALA A 250 -11.12 -6.68 -2.85
N GLY A 251 -10.34 -6.15 -1.90
CA GLY A 251 -9.50 -4.98 -2.14
C GLY A 251 -8.49 -5.21 -3.27
N TYR A 252 -7.82 -6.35 -3.28
CA TYR A 252 -6.84 -6.72 -4.30
C TYR A 252 -7.46 -6.80 -5.71
N LEU A 253 -8.61 -7.48 -5.84
CA LEU A 253 -9.32 -7.56 -7.13
C LEU A 253 -9.80 -6.20 -7.61
N SER A 254 -10.24 -5.34 -6.70
CA SER A 254 -10.62 -3.97 -7.09
C SER A 254 -9.43 -3.21 -7.68
N THR A 255 -8.23 -3.38 -7.13
CA THR A 255 -7.02 -2.74 -7.71
C THR A 255 -6.71 -3.27 -9.10
N LEU A 256 -6.82 -4.59 -9.33
CA LEU A 256 -6.63 -5.18 -10.66
C LEU A 256 -7.60 -4.58 -11.71
N VAL A 257 -8.89 -4.52 -11.37
CA VAL A 257 -9.91 -3.96 -12.28
C VAL A 257 -9.61 -2.50 -12.61
N LEU A 258 -9.22 -1.71 -11.62
CA LEU A 258 -8.91 -0.30 -11.83
C LEU A 258 -7.60 -0.11 -12.63
N ALA A 259 -6.59 -0.93 -12.40
CA ALA A 259 -5.36 -0.89 -13.19
C ALA A 259 -5.63 -1.11 -14.69
N VAL A 260 -6.46 -2.12 -15.03
CA VAL A 260 -6.90 -2.36 -16.41
C VAL A 260 -7.72 -1.18 -16.94
N GLY A 261 -8.59 -0.60 -16.12
CA GLY A 261 -9.35 0.61 -16.49
C GLY A 261 -8.45 1.78 -16.89
N PHE A 262 -7.38 2.02 -16.15
CA PHE A 262 -6.40 3.06 -16.48
C PHE A 262 -5.57 2.74 -17.74
N VAL A 263 -5.26 1.46 -18.00
CA VAL A 263 -4.65 1.06 -19.28
C VAL A 263 -5.59 1.37 -20.44
N ILE A 264 -6.88 1.02 -20.35
CA ILE A 264 -7.89 1.29 -21.39
C ILE A 264 -7.96 2.79 -21.69
N LEU A 265 -7.96 3.64 -20.64
CA LEU A 265 -7.99 5.09 -20.83
C LEU A 265 -6.74 5.61 -21.56
N GLY A 266 -5.56 5.16 -21.16
CA GLY A 266 -4.30 5.50 -21.85
C GLY A 266 -4.31 5.05 -23.30
N ALA A 267 -4.71 3.81 -23.55
CA ALA A 267 -4.75 3.22 -24.88
C ALA A 267 -5.80 3.88 -25.81
N SER A 268 -6.92 4.32 -25.26
CA SER A 268 -8.01 4.90 -26.07
C SER A 268 -7.79 6.35 -26.50
N VAL A 269 -7.00 7.12 -25.73
CA VAL A 269 -6.84 8.57 -25.95
C VAL A 269 -5.47 8.94 -26.44
N MET A 270 -4.42 8.26 -25.99
CA MET A 270 -3.05 8.66 -26.24
C MET A 270 -2.28 7.73 -27.17
N HIS A 271 -2.60 6.43 -27.23
CA HIS A 271 -1.88 5.50 -28.10
C HIS A 271 -2.02 5.88 -29.57
N GLY A 272 -0.90 6.04 -30.28
CA GLY A 272 -0.87 6.47 -31.69
C GLY A 272 -1.20 7.95 -31.94
N SER A 273 -1.53 8.74 -30.89
CA SER A 273 -1.87 10.17 -31.06
C SER A 273 -0.65 11.11 -31.15
N GLY A 274 0.55 10.63 -30.84
CA GLY A 274 1.76 11.46 -30.71
C GLY A 274 1.78 12.34 -29.47
N ILE A 275 0.80 12.23 -28.56
CA ILE A 275 0.77 12.97 -27.30
C ILE A 275 1.59 12.21 -26.26
N GLU A 276 2.61 12.86 -25.72
CA GLU A 276 3.43 12.32 -24.64
C GLU A 276 3.01 12.89 -23.28
N PHE A 277 3.18 12.08 -22.24
CA PHE A 277 3.00 12.56 -20.88
C PHE A 277 4.11 13.53 -20.48
N SER A 278 3.70 14.64 -19.86
CA SER A 278 4.60 15.68 -19.38
C SER A 278 5.58 15.16 -18.31
N ASN A 279 6.78 15.71 -18.31
CA ASN A 279 7.79 15.52 -17.27
C ASN A 279 7.55 16.39 -16.03
N GLN A 280 6.51 17.22 -16.03
CA GLN A 280 6.13 18.08 -14.91
C GLN A 280 4.88 17.53 -14.22
N ALA A 281 4.92 17.34 -12.90
CA ALA A 281 3.84 16.73 -12.14
C ALA A 281 2.48 17.46 -12.26
N PRO A 282 2.38 18.82 -12.24
CA PRO A 282 1.10 19.50 -12.42
C PRO A 282 0.51 19.28 -13.81
N GLU A 283 1.32 19.36 -14.85
CA GLU A 283 0.88 19.15 -16.24
C GLU A 283 0.48 17.69 -16.48
N PHE A 284 1.26 16.74 -15.95
CA PHE A 284 0.89 15.34 -15.96
C PHE A 284 -0.47 15.09 -15.27
N GLY A 285 -0.70 15.70 -14.10
CA GLY A 285 -1.98 15.61 -13.39
C GLY A 285 -3.14 16.18 -14.21
N ARG A 286 -2.92 17.28 -14.95
CA ARG A 286 -3.89 17.84 -15.88
C ARG A 286 -4.23 16.88 -17.01
N GLN A 287 -3.22 16.28 -17.64
CA GLN A 287 -3.40 15.29 -18.70
C GLN A 287 -4.24 14.09 -18.25
N ILE A 288 -4.03 13.59 -17.01
CA ILE A 288 -4.87 12.52 -16.44
C ILE A 288 -6.34 12.95 -16.34
N VAL A 289 -6.62 14.16 -15.86
CA VAL A 289 -8.01 14.68 -15.79
C VAL A 289 -8.61 14.82 -17.20
N ASP A 290 -7.81 15.25 -18.16
CA ASP A 290 -8.23 15.41 -19.57
C ASP A 290 -8.63 14.07 -20.18
N LEU A 291 -7.93 12.95 -19.86
CA LEU A 291 -8.29 11.60 -20.31
C LEU A 291 -9.70 11.20 -19.90
N TYR A 292 -10.10 11.52 -18.67
CA TYR A 292 -11.46 11.25 -18.21
C TYR A 292 -12.49 12.22 -18.84
N ALA A 293 -12.18 13.52 -18.88
CA ALA A 293 -13.07 14.52 -19.43
C ALA A 293 -13.36 14.28 -20.91
N ALA A 294 -12.38 13.81 -21.67
CA ALA A 294 -12.55 13.43 -23.08
C ALA A 294 -13.57 12.28 -23.27
N GLN A 295 -13.74 11.41 -22.27
CA GLN A 295 -14.65 10.27 -22.34
C GLN A 295 -16.04 10.59 -21.77
N LEU A 296 -16.09 11.29 -20.64
CA LEU A 296 -17.33 11.56 -19.89
C LEU A 296 -17.95 12.93 -20.22
N GLY A 297 -17.22 13.79 -20.93
CA GLY A 297 -17.61 15.17 -21.23
C GLY A 297 -17.01 16.19 -20.26
N GLU A 298 -16.79 17.41 -20.74
CA GLU A 298 -16.11 18.50 -20.04
C GLU A 298 -16.77 18.89 -18.69
N TRP A 299 -18.08 18.70 -18.56
CA TRP A 299 -18.82 18.98 -17.31
C TRP A 299 -18.33 18.12 -16.12
N THR A 300 -17.71 16.97 -16.39
CA THR A 300 -17.19 16.05 -15.35
C THR A 300 -15.81 16.44 -14.86
N ARG A 301 -15.09 17.31 -15.54
CA ARG A 301 -13.71 17.73 -15.25
C ARG A 301 -13.48 18.09 -13.77
N PRO A 302 -14.26 18.96 -13.12
CA PRO A 302 -14.03 19.31 -11.71
C PRO A 302 -14.25 18.12 -10.76
N MET A 303 -15.23 17.26 -11.05
CA MET A 303 -15.50 16.07 -10.24
C MET A 303 -14.34 15.07 -10.31
N ILE A 304 -13.80 14.87 -11.51
CA ILE A 304 -12.69 13.95 -11.76
C ILE A 304 -11.42 14.51 -11.12
N ALA A 305 -11.14 15.80 -11.26
CA ALA A 305 -9.99 16.43 -10.63
C ALA A 305 -10.00 16.24 -9.11
N VAL A 306 -11.16 16.42 -8.47
CA VAL A 306 -11.35 16.16 -7.03
C VAL A 306 -11.13 14.67 -6.71
N ALA A 307 -11.72 13.76 -7.48
CA ALA A 307 -11.59 12.32 -7.26
C ALA A 307 -10.14 11.86 -7.42
N ALA A 308 -9.43 12.30 -8.46
CA ALA A 308 -8.03 11.99 -8.70
C ALA A 308 -7.12 12.55 -7.57
N PHE A 309 -7.36 13.79 -7.14
CA PHE A 309 -6.65 14.38 -6.01
C PHE A 309 -6.87 13.58 -4.72
N LEU A 310 -8.13 13.26 -4.39
CA LEU A 310 -8.44 12.50 -3.18
C LEU A 310 -7.85 11.08 -3.23
N ALA A 311 -7.84 10.42 -4.39
CA ALA A 311 -7.19 9.12 -4.58
C ALA A 311 -5.69 9.20 -4.32
N MET A 312 -5.01 10.20 -4.89
CA MET A 312 -3.58 10.40 -4.67
C MET A 312 -3.27 10.85 -3.25
N LEU A 313 -4.12 11.70 -2.64
CA LEU A 313 -4.00 12.07 -1.24
C LEU A 313 -4.12 10.84 -0.34
N SER A 314 -5.04 9.94 -0.65
CA SER A 314 -5.21 8.68 0.09
C SER A 314 -3.94 7.83 0.06
N THR A 315 -3.30 7.72 -1.11
CA THR A 315 -2.02 7.01 -1.26
C THR A 315 -0.90 7.73 -0.50
N THR A 316 -0.83 9.05 -0.58
CA THR A 316 0.17 9.82 0.18
C THR A 316 0.01 9.61 1.69
N VAL A 317 -1.22 9.63 2.21
CA VAL A 317 -1.48 9.39 3.64
C VAL A 317 -1.14 7.94 4.03
N THR A 318 -1.49 6.94 3.20
CA THR A 318 -1.18 5.54 3.51
C THR A 318 0.32 5.24 3.43
N VAL A 319 1.05 5.84 2.52
CA VAL A 319 2.52 5.72 2.40
C VAL A 319 3.19 6.44 3.57
N ALA A 320 2.72 7.64 3.92
CA ALA A 320 3.22 8.42 5.07
C ALA A 320 2.95 7.75 6.42
N ASP A 321 1.93 6.89 6.54
CA ASP A 321 1.70 6.02 7.72
C ASP A 321 2.48 4.70 7.60
N GLY A 322 2.51 4.08 6.42
CA GLY A 322 3.02 2.74 6.19
C GLY A 322 4.51 2.59 6.48
N PHE A 323 5.35 3.46 5.92
CA PHE A 323 6.80 3.41 6.13
C PHE A 323 7.21 3.70 7.59
N PRO A 324 6.75 4.78 8.26
CA PRO A 324 7.06 5.00 9.67
C PRO A 324 6.58 3.87 10.57
N ARG A 325 5.39 3.34 10.31
CA ARG A 325 4.83 2.19 11.04
C ARG A 325 5.68 0.93 10.84
N ALA A 326 6.12 0.64 9.62
CA ALA A 326 6.99 -0.49 9.31
C ALA A 326 8.38 -0.31 9.95
N THR A 327 8.95 0.90 9.90
CA THR A 327 10.24 1.22 10.51
C THR A 327 10.19 1.10 12.04
N ALA A 328 9.16 1.64 12.68
CA ALA A 328 8.98 1.51 14.13
C ALA A 328 8.79 0.04 14.54
N ALA A 329 8.01 -0.73 13.76
CA ALA A 329 7.83 -2.16 14.01
C ALA A 329 9.11 -2.96 13.74
N LEU A 330 9.93 -2.59 12.74
CA LEU A 330 11.24 -3.17 12.46
C LEU A 330 12.19 -3.00 13.64
N VAL A 331 12.32 -1.77 14.15
CA VAL A 331 13.14 -1.44 15.32
C VAL A 331 12.67 -2.24 16.55
N ALA A 332 11.36 -2.27 16.80
CA ALA A 332 10.78 -3.04 17.89
C ALA A 332 11.03 -4.54 17.74
N SER A 333 10.93 -5.08 16.52
CA SER A 333 11.21 -6.51 16.26
C SER A 333 12.70 -6.83 16.32
N PHE A 334 13.59 -5.90 16.00
CA PHE A 334 15.04 -6.10 16.00
C PHE A 334 15.63 -6.13 17.41
N PHE A 335 15.23 -5.19 18.26
CA PHE A 335 15.76 -5.03 19.62
C PHE A 335 14.89 -5.69 20.70
N GLY A 336 13.60 -5.89 20.43
CA GLY A 336 12.66 -6.47 21.39
C GLY A 336 12.76 -8.00 21.51
N PRO A 337 12.05 -8.57 22.49
CA PRO A 337 11.91 -10.01 22.64
C PRO A 337 11.10 -10.61 21.48
N VAL A 338 11.33 -11.88 21.16
CA VAL A 338 10.52 -12.61 20.19
C VAL A 338 9.10 -12.76 20.76
N ARG A 339 8.12 -12.19 20.10
CA ARG A 339 6.72 -12.21 20.56
C ARG A 339 6.15 -13.62 20.45
N PRO A 340 5.46 -14.14 21.48
CA PRO A 340 4.81 -15.43 21.41
C PRO A 340 3.69 -15.44 20.37
N THR A 341 3.46 -16.56 19.71
CA THR A 341 2.33 -16.76 18.82
C THR A 341 1.02 -16.94 19.61
N ARG A 342 -0.11 -16.90 18.91
CA ARG A 342 -1.42 -17.06 19.54
C ARG A 342 -1.58 -18.42 20.25
N GLU A 343 -1.10 -19.50 19.65
CA GLU A 343 -1.15 -20.84 20.26
C GLU A 343 -0.32 -20.89 21.54
N THR A 344 0.91 -20.43 21.51
CA THR A 344 1.76 -20.39 22.72
C THR A 344 1.24 -19.46 23.82
N ARG A 345 0.45 -18.43 23.47
CA ARG A 345 -0.23 -17.59 24.48
C ARG A 345 -1.37 -18.32 25.15
N VAL A 346 -2.15 -19.09 24.40
CA VAL A 346 -3.27 -19.88 24.95
C VAL A 346 -2.74 -21.00 25.82
N ASP A 347 -1.73 -21.74 25.33
CA ASP A 347 -1.08 -22.81 26.08
C ASP A 347 -0.40 -22.31 27.37
N GLY A 348 0.18 -21.09 27.35
CA GLY A 348 0.75 -20.46 28.53
C GLY A 348 -0.29 -19.87 29.50
N MET A 349 -1.52 -19.62 29.04
CA MET A 349 -2.61 -19.06 29.84
C MET A 349 -3.43 -20.17 30.55
N ILE A 350 -3.57 -21.34 29.93
CA ILE A 350 -4.26 -22.49 30.53
C ILE A 350 -3.61 -22.96 31.84
N PRO A 351 -2.27 -23.14 31.90
CA PRO A 351 -1.62 -23.48 33.17
C PRO A 351 -1.78 -22.42 34.26
N ARG A 352 -1.74 -21.12 33.90
CA ARG A 352 -1.95 -20.03 34.88
C ARG A 352 -3.40 -19.99 35.40
N ILE A 353 -4.37 -20.12 34.52
CA ILE A 353 -5.80 -20.18 34.93
C ILE A 353 -6.05 -21.41 35.77
N MET A 354 -5.45 -22.55 35.40
CA MET A 354 -5.57 -23.77 36.16
C MET A 354 -4.90 -23.65 37.54
N GLN A 355 -3.74 -22.99 37.61
CA GLN A 355 -3.07 -22.69 38.88
C GLN A 355 -3.89 -21.73 39.75
N GLU A 356 -4.45 -20.65 39.18
CA GLU A 356 -5.35 -19.74 39.90
C GLU A 356 -6.61 -20.42 40.38
N VAL A 357 -7.18 -21.33 39.59
CA VAL A 357 -8.36 -22.13 40.02
C VAL A 357 -8.01 -23.10 41.15
N ILE A 358 -6.82 -23.74 41.07
CA ILE A 358 -6.29 -24.62 42.11
C ILE A 358 -6.01 -23.81 43.39
N ASP A 359 -5.35 -22.68 43.28
CA ASP A 359 -5.02 -21.80 44.40
C ASP A 359 -6.30 -21.26 45.07
N ARG A 360 -7.32 -20.84 44.29
CA ARG A 360 -8.64 -20.44 44.82
C ARG A 360 -9.40 -21.58 45.46
N SER A 361 -9.24 -22.82 44.98
CA SER A 361 -9.90 -23.98 45.58
C SER A 361 -9.27 -24.43 46.91
N LEU A 362 -8.00 -24.05 47.12
CA LEU A 362 -7.25 -24.36 48.35
C LEU A 362 -7.31 -23.24 49.40
N THR A 363 -7.70 -22.03 49.03
CA THR A 363 -7.84 -20.84 49.89
C THR A 363 -9.31 -20.38 49.92
N SER A 364 -10.23 -21.21 50.43
CA SER A 364 -11.59 -20.78 50.72
C SER A 364 -11.63 -19.98 52.01
N GLU A 365 -11.43 -18.68 51.93
CA GLU A 365 -11.98 -17.69 52.88
C GLU A 365 -12.83 -16.68 52.12
N PRO A 366 -13.97 -16.26 52.72
CA PRO A 366 -14.90 -15.38 52.04
C PRO A 366 -14.58 -13.91 52.26
N ASP A 367 -14.93 -13.11 51.28
CA ASP A 367 -15.06 -11.65 51.26
C ASP A 367 -13.79 -10.80 51.21
N GLY A 368 -13.68 -10.09 50.10
CA GLY A 368 -12.74 -8.96 49.91
C GLY A 368 -12.62 -8.49 48.49
N GLU A 369 -13.34 -7.44 48.16
CA GLU A 369 -13.18 -6.40 47.15
C GLU A 369 -12.25 -6.64 45.94
N ASN A 370 -12.81 -6.38 44.75
CA ASN A 370 -12.14 -6.31 43.46
C ASN A 370 -10.99 -5.31 43.45
N GLU A 371 -9.76 -5.75 43.65
CA GLU A 371 -8.56 -5.03 43.25
C GLU A 371 -8.11 -5.49 41.83
N PRO A 372 -7.80 -4.57 40.91
CA PRO A 372 -7.19 -4.93 39.63
C PRO A 372 -5.80 -5.51 39.87
N ALA A 373 -5.46 -6.60 39.20
CA ALA A 373 -4.18 -7.30 39.29
C ALA A 373 -2.99 -6.33 39.13
N PRO A 374 -2.07 -6.29 40.10
CA PRO A 374 -0.90 -5.42 40.03
C PRO A 374 0.11 -5.98 39.01
N GLY A 375 0.47 -5.21 38.00
CA GLY A 375 1.61 -5.46 37.13
C GLY A 375 1.42 -5.43 35.63
N ALA A 376 0.19 -5.30 35.11
CA ALA A 376 -0.04 -5.27 33.66
C ALA A 376 0.11 -3.87 33.01
N GLY A 377 0.12 -2.80 33.80
CA GLY A 377 0.08 -1.42 33.31
C GLY A 377 1.46 -0.88 32.85
N SER A 378 2.51 -1.12 33.62
CA SER A 378 3.76 -0.37 33.44
C SER A 378 4.67 -0.83 32.29
N GLU A 379 4.69 -2.12 31.94
CA GLU A 379 5.46 -2.63 30.80
C GLU A 379 4.73 -2.43 29.46
N SER A 380 3.40 -2.48 29.45
CA SER A 380 2.59 -2.21 28.28
C SER A 380 2.62 -0.72 27.88
N GLU A 381 2.63 0.19 28.85
CA GLU A 381 2.68 1.64 28.61
C GLU A 381 4.05 2.10 28.12
N ARG A 382 5.14 1.63 28.72
CA ARG A 382 6.52 1.95 28.27
C ARG A 382 6.81 1.41 26.87
N GLY A 383 6.32 0.22 26.52
CA GLY A 383 6.42 -0.32 25.16
C GLY A 383 5.60 0.46 24.14
N SER A 384 4.52 1.14 24.55
CA SER A 384 3.69 1.97 23.69
C SER A 384 4.34 3.34 23.41
N GLU A 385 4.94 3.98 24.40
CA GLU A 385 5.60 5.28 24.26
C GLU A 385 6.83 5.21 23.36
N GLY A 386 7.71 4.24 23.54
CA GLY A 386 8.88 4.01 22.69
C GLY A 386 8.50 3.72 21.23
N GLY A 387 7.41 3.01 21.02
CA GLY A 387 6.88 2.74 19.69
C GLY A 387 6.31 3.98 19.00
N ILE A 388 5.64 4.86 19.75
CA ILE A 388 5.11 6.13 19.26
C ILE A 388 6.25 7.09 18.89
N LEU A 389 7.25 7.21 19.75
CA LEU A 389 8.42 8.04 19.48
C LEU A 389 9.17 7.57 18.22
N ALA A 390 9.45 6.26 18.11
CA ALA A 390 10.10 5.68 16.95
C ALA A 390 9.29 5.93 15.65
N TYR A 391 7.97 5.85 15.72
CA TYR A 391 7.09 6.17 14.59
C TYR A 391 7.26 7.63 14.15
N TRP A 392 7.20 8.59 15.07
CA TRP A 392 7.28 10.01 14.72
C TRP A 392 8.68 10.45 14.28
N ILE A 393 9.73 9.92 14.88
CA ILE A 393 11.11 10.13 14.39
C ILE A 393 11.25 9.60 12.97
N SER A 394 10.73 8.40 12.69
CA SER A 394 10.75 7.83 11.34
C SER A 394 9.92 8.67 10.36
N PHE A 395 8.73 9.12 10.76
CA PHE A 395 7.90 10.00 9.92
C PHE A 395 8.64 11.29 9.53
N LEU A 396 9.20 11.99 10.50
CA LEU A 396 9.92 13.24 10.26
C LEU A 396 11.18 13.01 9.39
N GLY A 397 11.93 11.95 9.66
CA GLY A 397 13.12 11.60 8.88
C GLY A 397 12.77 11.25 7.42
N ILE A 398 11.72 10.45 7.21
CA ILE A 398 11.28 10.04 5.87
C ILE A 398 10.67 11.24 5.12
N ALA A 399 9.88 12.07 5.78
CA ALA A 399 9.33 13.29 5.18
C ALA A 399 10.42 14.29 4.77
N ALA A 400 11.42 14.53 5.65
CA ALA A 400 12.55 15.39 5.34
C ALA A 400 13.38 14.86 4.16
N GLY A 401 13.66 13.54 4.14
CA GLY A 401 14.36 12.90 3.02
C GLY A 401 13.56 12.97 1.72
N ALA A 402 12.24 12.79 1.77
CA ALA A 402 11.37 12.95 0.61
C ALA A 402 11.41 14.39 0.05
N ILE A 403 11.31 15.40 0.90
CA ILE A 403 11.43 16.81 0.49
C ILE A 403 12.81 17.09 -0.11
N TRP A 404 13.88 16.58 0.49
CA TRP A 404 15.23 16.72 -0.05
C TRP A 404 15.34 16.15 -1.48
N ILE A 405 14.75 14.96 -1.72
CA ILE A 405 14.70 14.36 -3.06
C ILE A 405 13.89 15.24 -4.01
N LEU A 406 12.75 15.78 -3.59
CA LEU A 406 11.93 16.65 -4.41
C LEU A 406 12.70 17.90 -4.85
N VAL A 407 13.45 18.52 -3.95
CA VAL A 407 14.29 19.69 -4.26
C VAL A 407 15.40 19.37 -5.27
N LYS A 408 15.98 18.17 -5.21
CA LYS A 408 17.12 17.79 -6.05
C LYS A 408 16.73 17.20 -7.41
N VAL A 409 15.61 16.45 -7.47
CA VAL A 409 15.28 15.61 -8.63
C VAL A 409 14.12 16.17 -9.44
N VAL A 410 13.06 16.67 -8.80
CA VAL A 410 11.83 17.08 -9.50
C VAL A 410 12.00 18.25 -10.47
N PRO A 411 12.85 19.26 -10.22
CA PRO A 411 13.06 20.32 -11.20
C PRO A 411 13.62 19.82 -12.53
N ALA A 412 14.27 18.64 -12.54
CA ALA A 412 14.89 18.07 -13.72
C ALA A 412 13.96 17.10 -14.47
N ASP A 413 13.39 16.09 -13.79
CA ASP A 413 12.59 15.04 -14.45
C ASP A 413 11.75 14.24 -13.44
N PHE A 414 10.47 14.54 -13.38
CA PHE A 414 9.50 13.83 -12.54
C PHE A 414 9.31 12.35 -12.95
N LYS A 415 9.27 12.05 -14.27
CA LYS A 415 9.10 10.66 -14.75
C LYS A 415 10.27 9.79 -14.30
N ARG A 416 11.49 10.31 -14.36
CA ARG A 416 12.69 9.59 -13.92
C ARG A 416 12.64 9.22 -12.43
N LEU A 417 12.07 10.08 -11.58
CA LEU A 417 11.87 9.75 -10.17
C LEU A 417 10.92 8.56 -10.01
N ILE A 418 9.80 8.56 -10.75
CA ILE A 418 8.82 7.46 -10.68
C ILE A 418 9.43 6.16 -11.21
N ASP A 419 10.11 6.21 -12.34
CA ASP A 419 10.74 5.03 -12.93
C ASP A 419 11.82 4.46 -11.99
N LEU A 420 12.64 5.31 -11.39
CA LEU A 420 13.66 4.89 -10.41
C LEU A 420 13.05 4.11 -9.23
N VAL A 421 12.02 4.66 -8.59
CA VAL A 421 11.43 4.02 -7.40
C VAL A 421 10.67 2.74 -7.76
N THR A 422 10.02 2.71 -8.92
CA THR A 422 9.27 1.53 -9.36
C THR A 422 10.19 0.38 -9.78
N ILE A 423 11.28 0.68 -10.48
CA ILE A 423 12.33 -0.28 -10.86
C ILE A 423 13.06 -0.80 -9.61
N THR A 424 13.39 0.06 -8.65
CA THR A 424 13.98 -0.38 -7.38
C THR A 424 13.06 -1.36 -6.66
N SER A 425 11.77 -1.06 -6.58
CA SER A 425 10.77 -1.96 -6.00
C SER A 425 10.65 -3.29 -6.76
N PHE A 426 10.79 -3.26 -8.09
CA PHE A 426 10.81 -4.45 -8.93
C PHE A 426 11.99 -5.37 -8.60
N LEU A 427 13.18 -4.82 -8.44
CA LEU A 427 14.41 -5.59 -8.18
C LEU A 427 14.42 -6.24 -6.79
N VAL A 428 13.80 -5.62 -5.80
CA VAL A 428 13.73 -6.16 -4.42
C VAL A 428 12.55 -7.10 -4.20
N ALA A 429 11.57 -7.14 -5.10
CA ALA A 429 10.36 -7.93 -4.96
C ALA A 429 10.61 -9.42 -4.68
N PRO A 430 11.52 -10.14 -5.35
CA PRO A 430 11.76 -11.57 -5.11
C PRO A 430 12.13 -11.86 -3.65
N VAL A 431 12.94 -11.02 -3.04
CA VAL A 431 13.39 -11.18 -1.65
C VAL A 431 12.21 -11.16 -0.69
N LEU A 432 11.32 -10.18 -0.86
CA LEU A 432 10.13 -10.04 0.01
C LEU A 432 9.11 -11.15 -0.25
N VAL A 433 8.93 -11.59 -1.50
CA VAL A 433 8.09 -12.75 -1.83
C VAL A 433 8.57 -13.99 -1.09
N PHE A 434 9.88 -14.25 -1.11
CA PHE A 434 10.48 -15.38 -0.40
C PHE A 434 10.25 -15.30 1.11
N PHE A 435 10.47 -14.14 1.72
CA PHE A 435 10.29 -13.95 3.16
C PHE A 435 8.83 -14.15 3.56
N ASN A 436 7.89 -13.61 2.79
CA ASN A 436 6.45 -13.78 3.03
C ASN A 436 6.03 -15.26 2.94
N HIS A 437 6.54 -15.99 1.92
CA HIS A 437 6.30 -17.42 1.79
C HIS A 437 6.79 -18.20 3.01
N ARG A 438 8.00 -17.91 3.48
CA ARG A 438 8.60 -18.54 4.67
C ARG A 438 7.78 -18.29 5.94
N CYS A 439 7.19 -17.10 6.10
CA CYS A 439 6.32 -16.80 7.23
C CYS A 439 5.09 -17.71 7.29
N VAL A 440 4.37 -17.87 6.18
CA VAL A 440 3.10 -18.62 6.17
C VAL A 440 3.29 -20.15 6.09
N THR A 441 4.48 -20.61 5.76
CA THR A 441 4.83 -22.03 5.75
C THR A 441 5.63 -22.48 6.98
N GLY A 442 6.07 -21.51 7.81
CA GLY A 442 6.86 -21.74 9.02
C GLY A 442 6.11 -22.45 10.14
N PRO A 443 6.84 -22.91 11.18
CA PRO A 443 6.25 -23.66 12.29
C PRO A 443 5.27 -22.84 13.14
N GLU A 444 5.42 -21.53 13.17
CA GLU A 444 4.57 -20.61 13.93
C GLU A 444 3.17 -20.42 13.34
N MET A 445 2.98 -20.81 12.09
CA MET A 445 1.67 -20.77 11.44
C MET A 445 0.86 -21.99 11.81
N PRO A 446 -0.36 -21.82 12.42
CA PRO A 446 -1.22 -22.93 12.77
C PRO A 446 -1.43 -23.86 11.57
N SER A 447 -1.30 -25.16 11.77
CA SER A 447 -1.35 -26.16 10.68
C SER A 447 -2.66 -26.10 9.88
N SER A 448 -3.78 -25.83 10.56
CA SER A 448 -5.11 -25.68 9.94
C SER A 448 -5.28 -24.41 9.11
N LEU A 449 -4.43 -23.40 9.29
CA LEU A 449 -4.49 -22.09 8.62
C LEU A 449 -3.34 -21.91 7.59
N ARG A 450 -2.45 -22.90 7.47
CA ARG A 450 -1.39 -22.86 6.46
C ARG A 450 -1.99 -22.85 5.05
N PRO A 451 -1.42 -22.08 4.11
CA PRO A 451 -1.84 -22.11 2.72
C PRO A 451 -1.83 -23.54 2.17
N ASN A 452 -2.88 -23.91 1.45
CA ASN A 452 -2.94 -25.19 0.75
C ASN A 452 -1.89 -25.27 -0.36
N LEU A 453 -1.75 -26.45 -1.00
CA LEU A 453 -0.75 -26.70 -2.02
C LEU A 453 -0.84 -25.69 -3.18
N MET A 454 -2.05 -25.36 -3.63
CA MET A 454 -2.28 -24.39 -4.71
C MET A 454 -1.65 -23.02 -4.40
N TRP A 455 -1.92 -22.44 -3.24
CA TRP A 455 -1.36 -21.13 -2.84
C TRP A 455 0.16 -21.18 -2.62
N ARG A 456 0.68 -22.30 -2.13
CA ARG A 456 2.13 -22.50 -1.95
C ARG A 456 2.84 -22.61 -3.30
N THR A 457 2.31 -23.39 -4.23
CA THR A 457 2.85 -23.52 -5.59
C THR A 457 2.78 -22.18 -6.32
N TRP A 458 1.65 -21.48 -6.21
CA TRP A 458 1.49 -20.15 -6.81
C TRP A 458 2.51 -19.15 -6.26
N SER A 459 2.78 -19.17 -4.95
CA SER A 459 3.81 -18.31 -4.34
C SER A 459 5.23 -18.67 -4.84
N TRP A 460 5.54 -19.92 -5.12
CA TRP A 460 6.81 -20.31 -5.74
C TRP A 460 6.89 -19.84 -7.19
N ILE A 461 5.80 -19.91 -7.94
CA ILE A 461 5.71 -19.30 -9.29
C ILE A 461 5.95 -17.81 -9.22
N CYS A 462 5.34 -17.11 -8.24
CA CYS A 462 5.56 -15.69 -8.01
C CYS A 462 7.05 -15.39 -7.75
N PHE A 463 7.70 -16.16 -6.87
CA PHE A 463 9.12 -16.00 -6.57
C PHE A 463 9.99 -16.22 -7.82
N ALA A 464 9.78 -17.32 -8.53
CA ALA A 464 10.55 -17.66 -9.74
C ALA A 464 10.36 -16.61 -10.84
N ALA A 465 9.12 -16.15 -11.07
CA ALA A 465 8.81 -15.13 -12.08
C ALA A 465 9.44 -13.80 -11.74
N THR A 466 9.30 -13.33 -10.50
CA THR A 466 9.88 -12.04 -10.09
C THR A 466 11.41 -12.07 -10.09
N LEU A 467 12.03 -13.18 -9.67
CA LEU A 467 13.47 -13.37 -9.72
C LEU A 467 13.99 -13.43 -11.16
N GLY A 468 13.34 -14.27 -11.99
CA GLY A 468 13.72 -14.42 -13.40
C GLY A 468 13.65 -13.10 -14.17
N LEU A 469 12.54 -12.37 -14.02
CA LEU A 469 12.38 -11.05 -14.66
C LEU A 469 13.40 -10.03 -14.15
N ALA A 470 13.71 -10.01 -12.85
CA ALA A 470 14.72 -9.12 -12.28
C ALA A 470 16.12 -9.44 -12.82
N LEU A 471 16.48 -10.71 -12.94
CA LEU A 471 17.75 -11.15 -13.51
C LEU A 471 17.85 -10.79 -14.99
N VAL A 472 16.80 -11.04 -15.78
CA VAL A 472 16.76 -10.64 -17.19
C VAL A 472 16.94 -9.12 -17.34
N TYR A 473 16.22 -8.33 -16.55
CA TYR A 473 16.37 -6.87 -16.59
C TYR A 473 17.79 -6.42 -16.26
N LEU A 474 18.42 -6.98 -15.23
CA LEU A 474 19.80 -6.65 -14.85
C LEU A 474 20.82 -7.06 -15.92
N THR A 475 20.62 -8.22 -16.56
CA THR A 475 21.52 -8.64 -17.65
C THR A 475 21.43 -7.72 -18.86
N LEU A 476 20.21 -7.31 -19.24
CA LEU A 476 20.02 -6.37 -20.33
C LEU A 476 20.62 -4.99 -20.03
N LEU A 477 20.55 -4.55 -18.78
CA LEU A 477 21.11 -3.27 -18.35
C LEU A 477 22.66 -3.25 -18.41
N VAL A 478 23.32 -4.40 -18.33
CA VAL A 478 24.79 -4.52 -18.41
C VAL A 478 25.27 -4.69 -19.87
N VAL A 479 24.41 -5.22 -20.75
CA VAL A 479 24.74 -5.47 -22.15
C VAL A 479 24.54 -4.24 -23.04
N ASP A 480 23.59 -3.35 -22.67
CA ASP A 480 23.37 -2.05 -23.30
C ASP A 480 24.42 -1.01 -22.83
#